data_6cee46330532b564803f012ddf32883c
#
_entry.id   6cee46330532b564803f012ddf32883c
#
_cell.length_a   1.000
_cell.length_b   1.000
_cell.length_c   1.000
_cell.angle_alpha   90.00
_cell.angle_beta   90.00
_cell.angle_gamma   90.00
#
_symmetry.space_group_name_H-M   'P 1'
#
loop_
_entity.id
_entity.type
_entity.pdbx_description
1 polymer ?
#
loop_
_entity_poly.entity_id
_entity_poly.type
_entity_poly.pdbx_seq_one_letter_code
_entity_poly.pdbx_strand_id
1 'polypeptide(L)'
;LFVGFIFLCVIIHMFCALRRFPTSYKKLHDLHSHVKLVHHEDTTLWYVQLITAFALFFLVFPHLMTMLTNPHGFDPNLIGVHTYHNGLLYTFIFLVCTELHGMIGLYRLAVKWDIFAKNPDSKIMDQRAATDRTGLRKGMLVVALLMIVGGSITMWTNYSIGADQVAKNAEAERYVVPAEANWYAPAK
;
A
#
# COMPACT_ATOMS: atom_id res chain seq x y z
N LEU A 1 -7.66 1.88 -20.63
CA LEU A 1 -6.33 2.42 -20.94
C LEU A 1 -5.56 2.79 -19.67
N PHE A 2 -6.18 3.54 -18.75
CA PHE A 2 -5.52 4.05 -17.52
C PHE A 2 -5.06 2.92 -16.58
N VAL A 3 -5.94 1.95 -16.29
CA VAL A 3 -5.60 0.79 -15.42
C VAL A 3 -4.48 -0.05 -16.03
N GLY A 4 -4.49 -0.28 -17.35
CA GLY A 4 -3.42 -0.99 -18.04
C GLY A 4 -2.07 -0.28 -17.96
N PHE A 5 -2.06 1.07 -18.00
CA PHE A 5 -0.85 1.85 -17.82
C PHE A 5 -0.30 1.72 -16.38
N ILE A 6 -1.16 1.80 -15.37
CA ILE A 6 -0.75 1.57 -13.96
C ILE A 6 -0.18 0.18 -13.80
N PHE A 7 -0.82 -0.84 -14.36
CA PHE A 7 -0.34 -2.23 -14.31
C PHE A 7 1.05 -2.37 -14.91
N LEU A 8 1.30 -1.76 -16.07
CA LEU A 8 2.62 -1.73 -16.69
C LEU A 8 3.68 -1.06 -15.78
N CYS A 9 3.34 0.09 -15.20
CA CYS A 9 4.23 0.79 -14.26
C CYS A 9 4.57 -0.06 -13.04
N VAL A 10 3.59 -0.77 -12.47
CA VAL A 10 3.78 -1.68 -11.33
C VAL A 10 4.72 -2.84 -11.73
N ILE A 11 4.52 -3.45 -12.90
CA ILE A 11 5.40 -4.53 -13.38
C ILE A 11 6.83 -4.04 -13.54
N ILE A 12 7.05 -2.89 -14.17
CA ILE A 12 8.38 -2.29 -14.35
C ILE A 12 9.02 -2.01 -12.98
N HIS A 13 8.25 -1.41 -12.06
CA HIS A 13 8.71 -1.13 -10.70
C HIS A 13 9.13 -2.41 -9.97
N MET A 14 8.30 -3.45 -10.01
CA MET A 14 8.59 -4.76 -9.41
C MET A 14 9.86 -5.38 -10.00
N PHE A 15 9.99 -5.39 -11.32
CA PHE A 15 11.19 -5.91 -11.99
C PHE A 15 12.46 -5.18 -11.55
N CYS A 16 12.41 -3.84 -11.47
CA CYS A 16 13.53 -3.04 -11.00
C CYS A 16 13.85 -3.28 -9.52
N ALA A 17 12.81 -3.49 -8.69
CA ALA A 17 12.95 -3.74 -7.26
C ALA A 17 13.54 -5.12 -6.96
N LEU A 18 13.12 -6.16 -7.68
CA LEU A 18 13.61 -7.54 -7.52
C LEU A 18 15.14 -7.66 -7.70
N ARG A 19 15.74 -6.80 -8.50
CA ARG A 19 17.21 -6.75 -8.67
C ARG A 19 17.95 -6.41 -7.38
N ARG A 20 17.29 -5.77 -6.41
CA ARG A 20 17.86 -5.34 -5.12
C ARG A 20 17.40 -6.19 -3.95
N PHE A 21 16.57 -7.18 -4.22
CA PHE A 21 16.04 -8.07 -3.20
C PHE A 21 17.12 -9.06 -2.72
N PRO A 22 17.18 -9.40 -1.43
CA PRO A 22 18.10 -10.43 -0.95
C PRO A 22 17.73 -11.78 -1.56
N THR A 23 18.65 -12.34 -2.35
CA THR A 23 18.43 -13.57 -3.14
C THR A 23 18.64 -14.86 -2.37
N SER A 24 19.01 -14.79 -1.08
CA SER A 24 19.20 -15.98 -0.24
C SER A 24 18.77 -15.73 1.20
N TYR A 25 18.36 -16.80 1.88
CA TYR A 25 18.02 -16.76 3.30
C TYR A 25 19.16 -16.19 4.16
N LYS A 26 20.42 -16.55 3.84
CA LYS A 26 21.58 -16.02 4.55
C LYS A 26 21.64 -14.49 4.46
N LYS A 27 21.50 -13.92 3.26
CA LYS A 27 21.50 -12.46 3.06
C LYS A 27 20.36 -11.77 3.82
N LEU A 28 19.19 -12.40 3.88
CA LEU A 28 18.05 -11.87 4.63
C LEU A 28 18.32 -11.91 6.13
N HIS A 29 18.88 -13.00 6.64
CA HIS A 29 19.25 -13.14 8.03
C HIS A 29 20.36 -12.15 8.44
N ASP A 30 21.41 -12.02 7.61
CA ASP A 30 22.51 -11.08 7.84
C ASP A 30 21.99 -9.65 7.87
N LEU A 31 21.06 -9.31 6.98
CA LEU A 31 20.38 -8.02 6.95
C LEU A 31 19.60 -7.76 8.23
N HIS A 32 18.80 -8.73 8.69
CA HIS A 32 18.05 -8.62 9.94
C HIS A 32 18.97 -8.42 11.15
N SER A 33 20.06 -9.16 11.20
CA SER A 33 21.08 -9.03 12.24
C SER A 33 21.77 -7.66 12.21
N HIS A 34 22.06 -7.16 11.00
CA HIS A 34 22.63 -5.82 10.82
C HIS A 34 21.69 -4.71 11.32
N VAL A 35 20.40 -4.79 11.00
CA VAL A 35 19.39 -3.84 11.49
C VAL A 35 19.35 -3.80 13.01
N LYS A 36 19.44 -4.97 13.66
CA LYS A 36 19.47 -5.07 15.13
C LYS A 36 20.74 -4.49 15.76
N LEU A 37 21.88 -4.62 15.09
CA LEU A 37 23.17 -4.15 15.62
C LEU A 37 23.33 -2.64 15.47
N VAL A 38 22.92 -2.09 14.33
CA VAL A 38 23.20 -0.67 13.99
C VAL A 38 22.24 0.29 14.70
N HIS A 39 21.03 -0.15 15.08
CA HIS A 39 19.98 0.67 15.70
C HIS A 39 19.74 2.02 15.00
N HIS A 40 20.00 2.09 13.69
CA HIS A 40 19.83 3.30 12.91
C HIS A 40 18.41 3.34 12.30
N GLU A 41 17.71 4.45 12.53
CA GLU A 41 16.30 4.58 12.15
C GLU A 41 16.06 4.45 10.65
N ASP A 42 16.92 4.99 9.79
CA ASP A 42 16.79 4.86 8.32
C ASP A 42 17.00 3.41 7.87
N THR A 43 17.86 2.66 8.55
CA THR A 43 18.05 1.22 8.29
C THR A 43 16.81 0.43 8.66
N THR A 44 16.18 0.78 9.79
CA THR A 44 14.91 0.17 10.21
C THR A 44 13.79 0.47 9.21
N LEU A 45 13.67 1.72 8.77
CA LEU A 45 12.68 2.11 7.74
C LEU A 45 12.91 1.34 6.42
N TRP A 46 14.18 1.19 6.02
CA TRP A 46 14.48 0.39 4.82
C TRP A 46 14.07 -1.08 4.99
N TYR A 47 14.25 -1.66 6.17
CA TYR A 47 13.82 -3.03 6.45
C TYR A 47 12.29 -3.16 6.42
N VAL A 48 11.56 -2.20 7.00
CA VAL A 48 10.09 -2.14 6.91
C VAL A 48 9.64 -2.02 5.46
N GLN A 49 10.30 -1.18 4.66
CA GLN A 49 10.01 -1.05 3.22
C GLN A 49 10.23 -2.36 2.46
N LEU A 50 11.24 -3.14 2.83
CA LEU A 50 11.50 -4.44 2.23
C LEU A 50 10.40 -5.46 2.56
N ILE A 51 9.97 -5.53 3.83
CA ILE A 51 8.89 -6.43 4.27
C ILE A 51 7.57 -6.06 3.58
N THR A 52 7.23 -4.78 3.56
CA THR A 52 6.01 -4.29 2.90
C THR A 52 6.06 -4.50 1.39
N ALA A 53 7.23 -4.36 0.75
CA ALA A 53 7.41 -4.71 -0.66
C ALA A 53 7.13 -6.19 -0.94
N PHE A 54 7.62 -7.07 -0.07
CA PHE A 54 7.38 -8.50 -0.19
C PHE A 54 5.89 -8.84 -0.01
N ALA A 55 5.22 -8.25 0.96
CA ALA A 55 3.78 -8.42 1.15
C ALA A 55 3.00 -7.90 -0.08
N LEU A 56 3.33 -6.70 -0.57
CA LEU A 56 2.70 -6.11 -1.74
C LEU A 56 2.89 -6.92 -3.02
N PHE A 57 4.00 -7.63 -3.17
CA PHE A 57 4.20 -8.53 -4.31
C PHE A 57 3.06 -9.54 -4.46
N PHE A 58 2.51 -10.04 -3.35
CA PHE A 58 1.37 -10.96 -3.38
C PHE A 58 0.02 -10.24 -3.35
N LEU A 59 -0.08 -9.10 -2.67
CA LEU A 59 -1.35 -8.41 -2.45
C LEU A 59 -1.78 -7.54 -3.64
N VAL A 60 -0.82 -6.92 -4.34
CA VAL A 60 -1.15 -6.00 -5.44
C VAL A 60 -1.70 -6.74 -6.67
N PHE A 61 -1.24 -7.97 -6.91
CA PHE A 61 -1.60 -8.71 -8.10
C PHE A 61 -3.09 -9.07 -8.17
N PRO A 62 -3.71 -9.70 -7.14
CA PRO A 62 -5.15 -9.94 -7.13
C PRO A 62 -5.96 -8.65 -7.25
N HIS A 63 -5.53 -7.57 -6.56
CA HIS A 63 -6.20 -6.27 -6.64
C HIS A 63 -6.23 -5.72 -8.07
N LEU A 64 -5.09 -5.69 -8.76
CA LEU A 64 -5.01 -5.21 -10.13
C LEU A 64 -5.75 -6.11 -11.12
N MET A 65 -5.71 -7.43 -10.91
CA MET A 65 -6.45 -8.36 -11.76
C MET A 65 -7.96 -8.15 -11.63
N THR A 66 -8.47 -7.94 -10.42
CA THR A 66 -9.88 -7.60 -10.21
C THR A 66 -10.26 -6.33 -10.95
N MET A 67 -9.42 -5.28 -10.90
CA MET A 67 -9.66 -4.03 -11.63
C MET A 67 -9.63 -4.18 -13.15
N LEU A 68 -8.77 -5.06 -13.67
CA LEU A 68 -8.66 -5.31 -15.10
C LEU A 68 -9.82 -6.14 -15.64
N THR A 69 -10.27 -7.14 -14.89
CA THR A 69 -11.31 -8.08 -15.31
C THR A 69 -12.72 -7.53 -15.11
N ASN A 70 -12.88 -6.54 -14.22
CA ASN A 70 -14.18 -5.94 -13.90
C ASN A 70 -14.16 -4.41 -14.06
N PRO A 71 -14.01 -3.90 -15.30
CA PRO A 71 -13.89 -2.46 -15.54
C PRO A 71 -15.16 -1.67 -15.18
N HIS A 72 -16.30 -2.32 -15.05
CA HIS A 72 -17.58 -1.74 -14.63
C HIS A 72 -17.86 -1.91 -13.14
N GLY A 73 -16.97 -2.54 -12.38
CA GLY A 73 -17.10 -2.82 -10.95
C GLY A 73 -16.82 -1.64 -10.01
N PHE A 74 -16.77 -0.41 -10.53
CA PHE A 74 -16.50 0.81 -9.73
C PHE A 74 -17.77 1.42 -9.10
N ASP A 75 -18.84 0.65 -8.98
CA ASP A 75 -20.01 1.08 -8.22
C ASP A 75 -19.74 1.01 -6.71
N PRO A 76 -20.03 2.07 -5.93
CA PRO A 76 -19.79 2.08 -4.49
C PRO A 76 -20.51 0.95 -3.73
N ASN A 77 -21.72 0.59 -4.14
CA ASN A 77 -22.48 -0.49 -3.53
C ASN A 77 -21.83 -1.84 -3.78
N LEU A 78 -21.35 -2.05 -5.00
CA LEU A 78 -20.67 -3.27 -5.40
C LEU A 78 -19.32 -3.42 -4.68
N ILE A 79 -18.54 -2.32 -4.57
CA ILE A 79 -17.32 -2.28 -3.78
C ILE A 79 -17.63 -2.58 -2.32
N GLY A 80 -18.74 -2.04 -1.79
CA GLY A 80 -19.20 -2.31 -0.44
C GLY A 80 -19.50 -3.78 -0.21
N VAL A 81 -20.28 -4.41 -1.08
CA VAL A 81 -20.62 -5.84 -1.01
C VAL A 81 -19.35 -6.71 -1.11
N HIS A 82 -18.41 -6.33 -1.98
CA HIS A 82 -17.12 -7.01 -2.08
C HIS A 82 -16.34 -6.93 -0.78
N THR A 83 -16.24 -5.76 -0.20
CA THR A 83 -15.53 -5.53 1.06
C THR A 83 -16.18 -6.32 2.20
N TYR A 84 -17.51 -6.39 2.24
CA TYR A 84 -18.26 -7.14 3.24
C TYR A 84 -17.98 -8.64 3.18
N HIS A 85 -18.05 -9.26 1.99
CA HIS A 85 -17.93 -10.71 1.87
C HIS A 85 -16.47 -11.22 1.95
N ASN A 86 -15.51 -10.53 1.34
CA ASN A 86 -14.21 -11.13 1.08
C ASN A 86 -13.02 -10.28 1.49
N GLY A 87 -13.23 -9.03 1.90
CA GLY A 87 -12.16 -8.10 1.73
C GLY A 87 -11.63 -7.35 2.94
N LEU A 88 -12.30 -7.35 4.09
CA LEU A 88 -11.93 -6.43 5.17
C LEU A 88 -10.48 -6.60 5.63
N LEU A 89 -10.08 -7.82 5.98
CA LEU A 89 -8.73 -8.08 6.44
C LEU A 89 -7.69 -7.92 5.33
N TYR A 90 -7.99 -8.43 4.13
CA TYR A 90 -7.12 -8.29 2.96
C TYR A 90 -6.92 -6.82 2.61
N THR A 91 -8.00 -6.05 2.52
CA THR A 91 -7.96 -4.62 2.17
C THR A 91 -7.22 -3.82 3.24
N PHE A 92 -7.38 -4.14 4.51
CA PHE A 92 -6.66 -3.49 5.61
C PHE A 92 -5.15 -3.74 5.55
N ILE A 93 -4.73 -5.00 5.38
CA ILE A 93 -3.31 -5.33 5.25
C ILE A 93 -2.73 -4.66 4.00
N PHE A 94 -3.47 -4.69 2.88
CA PHE A 94 -3.06 -4.04 1.64
C PHE A 94 -2.91 -2.53 1.81
N LEU A 95 -3.87 -1.85 2.48
CA LEU A 95 -3.79 -0.43 2.81
C LEU A 95 -2.53 -0.10 3.62
N VAL A 96 -2.33 -0.79 4.74
CA VAL A 96 -1.17 -0.54 5.62
C VAL A 96 0.15 -0.76 4.88
N CYS A 97 0.27 -1.85 4.12
CA CYS A 97 1.47 -2.14 3.35
C CYS A 97 1.71 -1.09 2.26
N THR A 98 0.68 -0.63 1.56
CA THR A 98 0.78 0.37 0.49
C THR A 98 1.23 1.72 1.05
N GLU A 99 0.60 2.17 2.14
CA GLU A 99 0.92 3.46 2.75
C GLU A 99 2.34 3.48 3.33
N LEU A 100 2.72 2.46 4.08
CA LEU A 100 4.08 2.39 4.64
C LEU A 100 5.13 2.26 3.54
N HIS A 101 4.91 1.41 2.54
CA HIS A 101 5.85 1.22 1.44
C HIS A 101 6.03 2.51 0.63
N GLY A 102 4.93 3.15 0.28
CA GLY A 102 4.92 4.38 -0.52
C GLY A 102 5.56 5.55 0.23
N MET A 103 5.16 5.78 1.47
CA MET A 103 5.67 6.91 2.27
C MET A 103 7.14 6.75 2.63
N ILE A 104 7.59 5.55 3.01
CA ILE A 104 9.02 5.28 3.24
C ILE A 104 9.80 5.44 1.93
N GLY A 105 9.23 4.98 0.81
CA GLY A 105 9.83 5.16 -0.51
C GLY A 105 10.02 6.62 -0.89
N LEU A 106 8.99 7.46 -0.68
CA LEU A 106 9.05 8.91 -0.92
C LEU A 106 10.07 9.60 -0.01
N TYR A 107 10.08 9.26 1.28
CA TYR A 107 11.09 9.76 2.22
C TYR A 107 12.51 9.48 1.72
N ARG A 108 12.79 8.23 1.35
CA ARG A 108 14.12 7.82 0.87
C ARG A 108 14.49 8.50 -0.44
N LEU A 109 13.52 8.74 -1.31
CA LEU A 109 13.73 9.47 -2.55
C LEU A 109 14.06 10.93 -2.27
N ALA A 110 13.33 11.57 -1.35
CA ALA A 110 13.56 12.94 -0.92
C ALA A 110 14.96 13.12 -0.30
N VAL A 111 15.38 12.17 0.55
CA VAL A 111 16.72 12.16 1.14
C VAL A 111 17.80 11.94 0.09
N LYS A 112 17.57 11.04 -0.88
CA LYS A 112 18.54 10.74 -1.95
C LYS A 112 18.79 11.93 -2.88
N TRP A 113 17.76 12.72 -3.13
CA TRP A 113 17.82 13.87 -4.04
C TRP A 113 17.98 15.21 -3.33
N ASP A 114 18.19 15.20 -2.01
CA ASP A 114 18.35 16.40 -1.17
C ASP A 114 17.26 17.46 -1.42
N ILE A 115 16.01 17.02 -1.69
CA ILE A 115 14.88 17.89 -2.07
C ILE A 115 14.60 18.97 -1.01
N PHE A 116 14.93 18.71 0.24
CA PHE A 116 14.70 19.61 1.38
C PHE A 116 15.98 20.14 2.02
N ALA A 117 17.14 19.96 1.38
CA ALA A 117 18.40 20.51 1.89
C ALA A 117 18.44 22.03 1.73
N LYS A 118 18.43 22.73 2.86
CA LYS A 118 18.26 24.20 2.89
C LYS A 118 19.51 25.02 2.59
N ASN A 119 20.71 24.47 2.49
CA ASN A 119 21.92 25.18 2.02
C ASN A 119 23.11 24.21 1.88
N PRO A 120 23.68 24.04 0.68
CA PRO A 120 24.81 23.14 0.45
C PRO A 120 26.15 23.69 0.97
N ASP A 121 26.26 24.97 1.31
CA ASP A 121 27.55 25.65 1.56
C ASP A 121 27.97 25.80 3.03
N SER A 122 27.23 25.24 4.00
CA SER A 122 27.61 25.41 5.40
C SER A 122 28.45 24.24 5.92
N LYS A 123 29.66 24.55 6.45
CA LYS A 123 30.53 23.62 7.18
C LYS A 123 29.89 22.99 8.46
N ILE A 124 28.61 23.29 8.73
CA ILE A 124 27.78 22.73 9.81
C ILE A 124 26.80 21.70 9.22
N MET A 125 27.13 21.12 8.07
CA MET A 125 26.22 20.25 7.31
C MET A 125 25.70 19.03 8.07
N ASP A 126 26.51 18.38 8.90
CA ASP A 126 26.10 17.11 9.49
C ASP A 126 24.98 17.21 10.54
N GLN A 127 25.01 18.24 11.40
CA GLN A 127 23.97 18.37 12.43
C GLN A 127 22.65 18.91 11.89
N ARG A 128 22.69 19.86 10.94
CA ARG A 128 21.48 20.40 10.30
C ARG A 128 20.83 19.38 9.38
N ALA A 129 21.62 18.69 8.58
CA ALA A 129 21.13 17.61 7.74
C ALA A 129 20.48 16.48 8.55
N ALA A 130 21.03 16.11 9.70
CA ALA A 130 20.43 15.15 10.60
C ALA A 130 19.11 15.63 11.21
N THR A 131 19.01 16.92 11.57
CA THR A 131 17.80 17.53 12.11
C THR A 131 16.69 17.62 11.04
N ASP A 132 17.05 18.02 9.83
CA ASP A 132 16.12 18.12 8.70
C ASP A 132 15.59 16.72 8.30
N ARG A 133 16.43 15.70 8.31
CA ARG A 133 16.02 14.29 8.09
C ARG A 133 15.07 13.79 9.17
N THR A 134 15.31 14.15 10.44
CA THR A 134 14.42 13.77 11.54
C THR A 134 13.05 14.44 11.41
N GLY A 135 13.00 15.71 11.05
CA GLY A 135 11.77 16.44 10.78
C GLY A 135 10.99 15.82 9.62
N LEU A 136 11.66 15.57 8.50
CA LEU A 136 11.07 14.96 7.31
C LEU A 136 10.51 13.55 7.61
N ARG A 137 11.26 12.74 8.36
CA ARG A 137 10.82 11.40 8.76
C ARG A 137 9.59 11.44 9.65
N LYS A 138 9.56 12.32 10.66
CA LYS A 138 8.38 12.51 11.51
C LYS A 138 7.17 12.96 10.71
N GLY A 139 7.36 13.94 9.82
CA GLY A 139 6.30 14.41 8.92
C GLY A 139 5.76 13.27 8.03
N MET A 140 6.63 12.48 7.43
CA MET A 140 6.26 11.31 6.63
C MET A 140 5.44 10.30 7.45
N LEU A 141 5.87 9.98 8.69
CA LEU A 141 5.14 9.04 9.54
C LEU A 141 3.76 9.57 9.95
N VAL A 142 3.65 10.87 10.22
CA VAL A 142 2.35 11.50 10.52
C VAL A 142 1.42 11.42 9.30
N VAL A 143 1.91 11.74 8.11
CA VAL A 143 1.10 11.63 6.88
C VAL A 143 0.69 10.17 6.64
N ALA A 144 1.61 9.22 6.76
CA ALA A 144 1.28 7.79 6.63
C ALA A 144 0.18 7.36 7.63
N LEU A 145 0.28 7.80 8.88
CA LEU A 145 -0.74 7.51 9.90
C LEU A 145 -2.10 8.11 9.52
N LEU A 146 -2.13 9.36 9.09
CA LEU A 146 -3.36 10.03 8.65
C LEU A 146 -4.00 9.31 7.46
N MET A 147 -3.20 8.87 6.49
CA MET A 147 -3.68 8.10 5.33
C MET A 147 -4.21 6.72 5.74
N ILE A 148 -3.54 6.02 6.65
CA ILE A 148 -4.02 4.73 7.18
C ILE A 148 -5.34 4.92 7.95
N VAL A 149 -5.45 5.93 8.78
CA VAL A 149 -6.69 6.22 9.53
C VAL A 149 -7.82 6.59 8.56
N GLY A 150 -7.58 7.51 7.63
CA GLY A 150 -8.57 7.90 6.62
C GLY A 150 -9.00 6.72 5.74
N GLY A 151 -8.06 5.92 5.26
CA GLY A 151 -8.33 4.71 4.50
C GLY A 151 -9.12 3.67 5.30
N SER A 152 -8.81 3.52 6.60
CA SER A 152 -9.56 2.62 7.49
C SER A 152 -11.01 3.07 7.70
N ILE A 153 -11.24 4.38 7.81
CA ILE A 153 -12.60 4.95 7.90
C ILE A 153 -13.36 4.67 6.60
N THR A 154 -12.74 4.93 5.45
CA THR A 154 -13.34 4.65 4.13
C THR A 154 -13.67 3.16 3.97
N MET A 155 -12.76 2.30 4.39
CA MET A 155 -12.95 0.85 4.33
C MET A 155 -14.10 0.39 5.23
N TRP A 156 -14.22 0.95 6.45
CA TRP A 156 -15.34 0.69 7.35
C TRP A 156 -16.67 1.17 6.78
N THR A 157 -16.68 2.35 6.14
CA THR A 157 -17.86 2.87 5.45
C THR A 157 -18.31 1.95 4.32
N ASN A 158 -17.37 1.48 3.49
CA ASN A 158 -17.66 0.52 2.42
C ASN A 158 -18.21 -0.80 2.98
N TYR A 159 -17.61 -1.31 4.06
CA TYR A 159 -18.11 -2.50 4.74
C TYR A 159 -19.55 -2.33 5.23
N SER A 160 -19.88 -1.18 5.85
CA SER A 160 -21.21 -0.87 6.35
C SER A 160 -22.25 -0.76 5.22
N ILE A 161 -21.87 -0.12 4.09
CA ILE A 161 -22.70 -0.06 2.88
C ILE A 161 -22.95 -1.47 2.35
N GLY A 162 -21.93 -2.30 2.30
CA GLY A 162 -22.05 -3.68 1.84
C GLY A 162 -22.98 -4.52 2.72
N ALA A 163 -22.84 -4.40 4.03
CA ALA A 163 -23.73 -5.07 4.98
C ALA A 163 -25.21 -4.68 4.80
N ASP A 164 -25.47 -3.37 4.63
CA ASP A 164 -26.82 -2.84 4.39
C ASP A 164 -27.39 -3.33 3.05
N GLN A 165 -26.60 -3.35 2.00
CA GLN A 165 -26.99 -3.87 0.68
C GLN A 165 -27.32 -5.37 0.73
N VAL A 166 -26.48 -6.17 1.39
CA VAL A 166 -26.71 -7.61 1.54
C VAL A 166 -27.99 -7.86 2.33
N ALA A 167 -28.24 -7.13 3.41
CA ALA A 167 -29.47 -7.24 4.20
C ALA A 167 -30.72 -6.88 3.35
N LYS A 168 -30.68 -5.77 2.62
CA LYS A 168 -31.77 -5.36 1.73
C LYS A 168 -32.05 -6.36 0.62
N ASN A 169 -31.00 -6.99 0.09
CA ASN A 169 -31.14 -8.01 -0.96
C ASN A 169 -31.76 -9.30 -0.40
N ALA A 170 -31.36 -9.69 0.82
CA ALA A 170 -31.94 -10.85 1.49
C ALA A 170 -33.44 -10.67 1.78
N GLU A 171 -33.87 -9.42 2.07
CA GLU A 171 -35.27 -9.13 2.35
C GLU A 171 -36.14 -8.91 1.11
N ALA A 172 -35.58 -8.44 0.01
CA ALA A 172 -36.37 -7.87 -1.09
C ALA A 172 -36.27 -8.59 -2.43
N GLU A 173 -35.34 -9.55 -2.64
CA GLU A 173 -34.98 -10.10 -3.96
C GLU A 173 -34.77 -9.03 -5.07
N ARG A 174 -34.47 -7.80 -4.69
CA ARG A 174 -34.56 -6.60 -5.53
C ARG A 174 -33.25 -6.15 -6.17
N TYR A 175 -32.12 -6.57 -5.68
CA TYR A 175 -30.86 -6.15 -6.26
C TYR A 175 -30.40 -7.16 -7.30
N VAL A 176 -30.84 -6.95 -8.53
CA VAL A 176 -30.26 -7.64 -9.67
C VAL A 176 -28.88 -7.04 -9.89
N VAL A 177 -27.85 -7.70 -9.41
CA VAL A 177 -26.47 -7.40 -9.82
C VAL A 177 -26.46 -7.52 -11.34
N PRO A 178 -26.09 -6.47 -12.11
CA PRO A 178 -26.00 -6.57 -13.56
C PRO A 178 -25.18 -7.81 -13.92
N ALA A 179 -25.62 -8.59 -14.90
CA ALA A 179 -24.97 -9.85 -15.28
C ALA A 179 -23.46 -9.66 -15.56
N GLU A 180 -23.10 -8.46 -16.01
CA GLU A 180 -21.72 -8.04 -16.28
C GLU A 180 -20.86 -7.77 -15.02
N ALA A 181 -21.53 -7.55 -13.88
CA ALA A 181 -20.87 -7.34 -12.57
C ALA A 181 -20.97 -8.58 -11.66
N ASN A 182 -21.45 -9.71 -12.19
CA ASN A 182 -21.85 -10.89 -11.41
C ASN A 182 -20.64 -11.82 -11.08
N TRP A 183 -19.53 -11.26 -10.67
CA TRP A 183 -18.38 -12.01 -10.15
C TRP A 183 -18.64 -12.64 -8.76
N TYR A 184 -19.85 -12.43 -8.19
CA TYR A 184 -20.35 -13.08 -6.97
C TYR A 184 -21.40 -14.15 -7.22
N ALA A 185 -21.88 -14.33 -8.43
CA ALA A 185 -22.82 -15.42 -8.65
C ALA A 185 -22.12 -16.74 -8.33
N PRO A 186 -22.62 -17.53 -7.37
CA PRO A 186 -22.13 -18.88 -7.20
C PRO A 186 -22.24 -19.58 -8.55
N ALA A 187 -21.17 -20.26 -8.96
CA ALA A 187 -21.19 -21.09 -10.16
C ALA A 187 -22.39 -22.05 -10.02
N LYS A 188 -23.32 -21.96 -10.96
CA LYS A 188 -24.47 -22.89 -11.03
C LYS A 188 -23.97 -24.26 -11.35
#